data_6b455d73e8df19794b06482fb56644fd
#
_entry.id   6b455d73e8df19794b06482fb56644fd
#
_cell.length_a   1.000
_cell.length_b   1.000
_cell.length_c   1.000
_cell.angle_alpha   90.00
_cell.angle_beta   90.00
_cell.angle_gamma   90.00
#
_symmetry.space_group_name_H-M   'P 1'
#
loop_
_entity.id
_entity.type
_entity.pdbx_description
1 polymer ?
#
loop_
_entity_poly.entity_id
_entity_poly.type
_entity_poly.pdbx_seq_one_letter_code
_entity_poly.pdbx_strand_id
1 'polypeptide(L)'
;DFKPIATTDKELLTSFILPSDEQDCDFSFANLCSWHFMTESSYALIEDHLVIRFVTSEGNHEYFMPLGEGSPIPVIEALEACALSENEPLCLRGVQPKIQDKLEQYFPTLFEYTSNRDYFDYIYRRQDLAELKGKHYQPKRNHVNKFRKEYRYNYEPLTPDLIPVCLQFESEWCMKHGYIENENIRNERRALTYALHHFEELDLTGAVISCLLYTSPSPRDKRQS
;
A
#
# COMPACT_ATOMS: atom_id res chain seq x y z
N ASP A 1 -24.51 5.04 4.85
CA ASP A 1 -23.77 6.08 4.11
C ASP A 1 -22.28 5.88 4.25
N PHE A 2 -21.53 6.02 3.14
CA PHE A 2 -20.08 5.96 3.13
C PHE A 2 -19.47 7.28 3.58
N LYS A 3 -18.46 7.22 4.46
CA LYS A 3 -17.71 8.33 5.02
C LYS A 3 -16.29 8.33 4.47
N PRO A 4 -15.73 9.47 3.99
CA PRO A 4 -14.33 9.55 3.60
C PRO A 4 -13.39 9.12 4.73
N ILE A 5 -12.31 8.41 4.40
CA ILE A 5 -11.31 7.97 5.38
C ILE A 5 -10.45 9.16 5.79
N ALA A 6 -10.30 9.36 7.10
CA ALA A 6 -9.43 10.38 7.68
C ALA A 6 -8.49 9.77 8.73
N THR A 7 -7.39 10.46 9.07
CA THR A 7 -6.43 9.99 10.09
C THR A 7 -7.07 9.75 11.46
N THR A 8 -8.16 10.46 11.75
CA THR A 8 -8.95 10.29 12.98
C THR A 8 -9.71 8.97 13.06
N ASP A 9 -9.89 8.25 11.95
CA ASP A 9 -10.65 6.99 11.91
C ASP A 9 -9.77 5.76 12.21
N LYS A 10 -8.49 5.98 12.55
CA LYS A 10 -7.47 4.94 12.73
C LYS A 10 -7.89 3.84 13.68
N GLU A 11 -8.29 4.17 14.88
CA GLU A 11 -8.67 3.19 15.89
C GLU A 11 -9.81 2.29 15.41
N LEU A 12 -10.82 2.90 14.79
CA LEU A 12 -11.96 2.17 14.24
C LEU A 12 -11.53 1.23 13.11
N LEU A 13 -10.86 1.75 12.08
CA LEU A 13 -10.51 0.92 10.92
C LEU A 13 -9.52 -0.18 11.29
N THR A 14 -8.51 0.13 12.08
CA THR A 14 -7.51 -0.88 12.50
C THR A 14 -8.11 -1.96 13.40
N SER A 15 -9.19 -1.68 14.13
CA SER A 15 -9.89 -2.70 14.92
C SER A 15 -10.52 -3.81 14.07
N PHE A 16 -10.83 -3.54 12.80
CA PHE A 16 -11.29 -4.54 11.83
C PHE A 16 -10.14 -5.12 10.99
N ILE A 17 -9.20 -4.28 10.57
CA ILE A 17 -8.12 -4.68 9.67
C ILE A 17 -7.14 -5.63 10.34
N LEU A 18 -6.68 -5.31 11.57
CA LEU A 18 -5.64 -6.11 12.23
C LEU A 18 -6.08 -7.55 12.56
N PRO A 19 -7.32 -7.81 12.99
CA PRO A 19 -7.77 -9.19 13.23
C PRO A 19 -8.11 -9.96 11.97
N SER A 20 -8.28 -9.31 10.83
CA SER A 20 -8.78 -9.95 9.58
C SER A 20 -7.80 -10.93 8.95
N ASP A 21 -6.51 -10.92 9.33
CA ASP A 21 -5.45 -11.71 8.71
C ASP A 21 -5.24 -11.40 7.20
N GLU A 22 -5.77 -10.26 6.73
CA GLU A 22 -5.52 -9.78 5.38
C GLU A 22 -4.06 -9.32 5.25
N GLN A 23 -3.44 -9.72 4.14
CA GLN A 23 -2.01 -9.45 3.88
C GLN A 23 -1.79 -8.53 2.68
N ASP A 24 -2.87 -8.04 2.09
CA ASP A 24 -2.85 -7.06 1.02
C ASP A 24 -2.43 -5.71 1.59
N CYS A 25 -1.43 -5.07 0.97
CA CYS A 25 -0.91 -3.78 1.42
C CYS A 25 -1.95 -2.65 1.30
N ASP A 26 -2.96 -2.80 0.46
CA ASP A 26 -4.01 -1.80 0.27
C ASP A 26 -4.95 -1.69 1.48
N PHE A 27 -5.01 -2.74 2.33
CA PHE A 27 -5.67 -2.64 3.63
C PHE A 27 -4.85 -1.91 4.70
N SER A 28 -3.60 -1.57 4.44
CA SER A 28 -2.82 -0.75 5.37
C SER A 28 -3.49 0.61 5.58
N PHE A 29 -3.75 0.97 6.84
CA PHE A 29 -4.36 2.27 7.17
C PHE A 29 -3.55 3.45 6.60
N ALA A 30 -2.23 3.33 6.61
CA ALA A 30 -1.35 4.33 6.01
C ALA A 30 -1.56 4.46 4.49
N ASN A 31 -1.73 3.34 3.77
CA ASN A 31 -2.04 3.38 2.34
C ASN A 31 -3.42 3.96 2.06
N LEU A 32 -4.44 3.53 2.79
CA LEU A 32 -5.80 4.08 2.66
C LEU A 32 -5.84 5.60 2.79
N CYS A 33 -5.05 6.17 3.71
CA CYS A 33 -4.95 7.61 3.88
C CYS A 33 -4.06 8.27 2.81
N SER A 34 -2.89 7.69 2.52
CA SER A 34 -1.89 8.33 1.65
C SER A 34 -2.31 8.37 0.19
N TRP A 35 -3.08 7.39 -0.26
CA TRP A 35 -3.57 7.28 -1.62
C TRP A 35 -5.01 7.78 -1.81
N HIS A 36 -5.66 8.26 -0.75
CA HIS A 36 -7.04 8.74 -0.79
C HIS A 36 -7.31 9.75 -1.93
N PHE A 37 -6.33 10.57 -2.28
CA PHE A 37 -6.46 11.56 -3.36
C PHE A 37 -6.67 10.94 -4.75
N MET A 38 -6.35 9.66 -4.93
CA MET A 38 -6.56 8.93 -6.19
C MET A 38 -7.82 8.07 -6.16
N THR A 39 -8.07 7.45 -5.01
CA THR A 39 -9.07 6.40 -4.87
C THR A 39 -10.36 6.88 -4.23
N GLU A 40 -10.39 8.11 -3.72
CA GLU A 40 -11.52 8.65 -2.96
C GLU A 40 -12.04 7.68 -1.90
N SER A 41 -11.09 6.97 -1.25
CA SER A 41 -11.40 5.89 -0.32
C SER A 41 -12.36 6.33 0.77
N SER A 42 -13.41 5.56 0.95
CA SER A 42 -14.44 5.79 1.94
C SER A 42 -14.83 4.48 2.62
N TYR A 43 -15.45 4.55 3.78
CA TYR A 43 -15.87 3.37 4.51
C TYR A 43 -17.28 3.50 5.06
N ALA A 44 -17.90 2.35 5.31
CA ALA A 44 -19.13 2.23 6.06
C ALA A 44 -19.07 1.00 6.97
N LEU A 45 -19.83 1.02 8.05
CA LEU A 45 -20.11 -0.17 8.85
C LEU A 45 -21.48 -0.70 8.46
N ILE A 46 -21.53 -1.96 7.99
CA ILE A 46 -22.73 -2.63 7.53
C ILE A 46 -22.74 -4.02 8.19
N GLU A 47 -23.80 -4.37 8.94
CA GLU A 47 -23.93 -5.66 9.60
C GLU A 47 -22.65 -6.06 10.37
N ASP A 48 -22.15 -5.13 11.19
CA ASP A 48 -20.92 -5.29 11.98
C ASP A 48 -19.65 -5.60 11.16
N HIS A 49 -19.66 -5.30 9.86
CA HIS A 49 -18.47 -5.39 9.01
C HIS A 49 -18.02 -4.02 8.55
N LEU A 50 -16.70 -3.85 8.46
CA LEU A 50 -16.08 -2.72 7.79
C LEU A 50 -16.10 -2.97 6.28
N VAL A 51 -16.73 -2.07 5.55
CA VAL A 51 -16.73 -2.01 4.09
C VAL A 51 -15.91 -0.82 3.65
N ILE A 52 -14.87 -1.06 2.87
CA ILE A 52 -14.06 0.00 2.24
C ILE A 52 -14.44 0.07 0.78
N ARG A 53 -14.80 1.27 0.34
CA ARG A 53 -15.14 1.61 -1.05
C ARG A 53 -14.09 2.55 -1.62
N PHE A 54 -13.80 2.39 -2.88
CA PHE A 54 -12.94 3.30 -3.64
C PHE A 54 -13.47 3.52 -5.05
N VAL A 55 -13.00 4.58 -5.69
CA VAL A 55 -13.40 4.96 -7.05
C VAL A 55 -12.26 4.63 -8.01
N THR A 56 -12.57 3.96 -9.11
CA THR A 56 -11.60 3.67 -10.16
C THR A 56 -11.34 4.90 -11.04
N SER A 57 -10.30 4.82 -11.87
CA SER A 57 -10.01 5.86 -12.87
C SER A 57 -11.15 6.10 -13.87
N GLU A 58 -12.07 5.13 -14.02
CA GLU A 58 -13.25 5.21 -14.87
C GLU A 58 -14.46 5.82 -14.15
N GLY A 59 -14.32 6.07 -12.85
CA GLY A 59 -15.37 6.65 -12.01
C GLY A 59 -16.33 5.62 -11.40
N ASN A 60 -16.08 4.32 -11.57
CA ASN A 60 -16.91 3.25 -11.01
C ASN A 60 -16.55 2.98 -9.55
N HIS A 61 -17.53 2.58 -8.74
CA HIS A 61 -17.30 2.14 -7.37
C HIS A 61 -16.83 0.69 -7.33
N GLU A 62 -15.78 0.45 -6.56
CA GLU A 62 -15.32 -0.88 -6.21
C GLU A 62 -15.16 -1.01 -4.69
N TYR A 63 -15.25 -2.23 -4.19
CA TYR A 63 -15.26 -2.51 -2.76
C TYR A 63 -14.23 -3.59 -2.44
N PHE A 64 -13.49 -3.41 -1.36
CA PHE A 64 -12.76 -4.54 -0.79
C PHE A 64 -13.74 -5.51 -0.14
N MET A 65 -13.30 -6.79 -0.05
CA MET A 65 -14.07 -7.76 0.72
C MET A 65 -14.35 -7.23 2.13
N PRO A 66 -15.63 -7.29 2.60
CA PRO A 66 -15.99 -6.82 3.93
C PRO A 66 -15.18 -7.51 5.03
N LEU A 67 -14.68 -6.73 5.99
CA LEU A 67 -13.91 -7.20 7.14
C LEU A 67 -14.78 -7.18 8.40
N GLY A 68 -14.94 -8.31 9.05
CA GLY A 68 -15.73 -8.42 10.28
C GLY A 68 -15.88 -9.86 10.73
N GLU A 69 -16.54 -10.07 11.86
CA GLU A 69 -16.84 -11.38 12.37
C GLU A 69 -18.15 -11.91 11.75
N GLY A 70 -18.19 -13.20 11.46
CA GLY A 70 -19.39 -13.84 10.94
C GLY A 70 -19.42 -13.99 9.42
N SER A 71 -20.63 -13.95 8.85
CA SER A 71 -20.83 -14.13 7.40
C SER A 71 -20.86 -12.79 6.68
N PRO A 72 -20.06 -12.58 5.64
CA PRO A 72 -20.13 -11.37 4.83
C PRO A 72 -21.34 -11.34 3.88
N ILE A 73 -22.12 -12.44 3.78
CA ILE A 73 -23.20 -12.56 2.80
C ILE A 73 -24.24 -11.45 2.92
N PRO A 74 -24.78 -11.12 4.12
CA PRO A 74 -25.77 -10.02 4.23
C PRO A 74 -25.21 -8.66 3.81
N VAL A 75 -23.91 -8.44 4.05
CA VAL A 75 -23.23 -7.21 3.60
C VAL A 75 -23.16 -7.15 2.09
N ILE A 76 -22.80 -8.26 1.44
CA ILE A 76 -22.72 -8.35 -0.03
C ILE A 76 -24.09 -8.16 -0.67
N GLU A 77 -25.16 -8.72 -0.08
CA GLU A 77 -26.55 -8.48 -0.51
C GLU A 77 -26.91 -6.97 -0.44
N ALA A 78 -26.51 -6.32 0.64
CA ALA A 78 -26.74 -4.87 0.79
C ALA A 78 -25.93 -4.05 -0.23
N LEU A 79 -24.69 -4.45 -0.53
CA LEU A 79 -23.85 -3.80 -1.54
C LEU A 79 -24.41 -4.02 -2.96
N GLU A 80 -24.90 -5.22 -3.26
CA GLU A 80 -25.57 -5.52 -4.54
C GLU A 80 -26.81 -4.64 -4.73
N ALA A 81 -27.64 -4.54 -3.72
CA ALA A 81 -28.83 -3.66 -3.77
C ALA A 81 -28.45 -2.18 -3.98
N CYS A 82 -27.35 -1.73 -3.38
CA CYS A 82 -26.82 -0.39 -3.56
C CYS A 82 -26.33 -0.18 -5.01
N ALA A 83 -25.49 -1.06 -5.52
CA ALA A 83 -24.95 -1.01 -6.88
C ALA A 83 -26.07 -1.03 -7.94
N LEU A 84 -27.06 -1.88 -7.76
CA LEU A 84 -28.25 -1.91 -8.62
C LEU A 84 -29.02 -0.60 -8.61
N SER A 85 -29.16 0.06 -7.47
CA SER A 85 -29.84 1.37 -7.37
C SER A 85 -29.08 2.50 -8.07
N GLU A 86 -27.75 2.37 -8.16
CA GLU A 86 -26.84 3.30 -8.85
C GLU A 86 -26.65 2.93 -10.33
N ASN A 87 -27.23 1.79 -10.76
CA ASN A 87 -27.08 1.24 -12.11
C ASN A 87 -25.60 0.91 -12.44
N GLU A 88 -24.85 0.45 -11.44
CA GLU A 88 -23.47 0.02 -11.54
C GLU A 88 -23.34 -1.48 -11.24
N PRO A 89 -22.35 -2.19 -11.83
CA PRO A 89 -22.07 -3.57 -11.41
C PRO A 89 -21.38 -3.57 -10.05
N LEU A 90 -21.76 -4.51 -9.16
CA LEU A 90 -21.01 -4.75 -7.94
C LEU A 90 -19.65 -5.35 -8.26
N CYS A 91 -18.57 -4.64 -7.92
CA CYS A 91 -17.19 -5.13 -8.07
C CYS A 91 -16.52 -5.29 -6.70
N LEU A 92 -16.14 -6.53 -6.38
CA LEU A 92 -15.43 -6.88 -5.15
C LEU A 92 -13.96 -7.16 -5.45
N ARG A 93 -13.05 -6.57 -4.67
CA ARG A 93 -11.59 -6.78 -4.74
C ARG A 93 -11.09 -7.59 -3.55
N GLY A 94 -9.97 -8.29 -3.75
CA GLY A 94 -9.35 -9.07 -2.67
C GLY A 94 -10.10 -10.35 -2.31
N VAL A 95 -10.90 -10.90 -3.24
CA VAL A 95 -11.64 -12.14 -3.02
C VAL A 95 -10.67 -13.32 -2.96
N GLN A 96 -10.42 -13.84 -1.76
CA GLN A 96 -9.56 -15.00 -1.57
C GLN A 96 -10.28 -16.30 -2.01
N PRO A 97 -9.55 -17.34 -2.48
CA PRO A 97 -10.16 -18.60 -2.95
C PRO A 97 -11.11 -19.25 -1.95
N LYS A 98 -10.75 -19.22 -0.64
CA LYS A 98 -11.62 -19.75 0.44
C LYS A 98 -12.97 -19.04 0.56
N ILE A 99 -13.06 -17.80 0.13
CA ILE A 99 -14.29 -16.99 0.14
C ILE A 99 -15.03 -17.17 -1.17
N GLN A 100 -14.31 -17.32 -2.29
CA GLN A 100 -14.92 -17.58 -3.59
C GLN A 100 -15.89 -18.76 -3.55
N ASP A 101 -15.47 -19.91 -2.98
CA ASP A 101 -16.33 -21.10 -2.86
C ASP A 101 -17.64 -20.79 -2.13
N LYS A 102 -17.61 -19.96 -1.10
CA LYS A 102 -18.81 -19.53 -0.37
C LYS A 102 -19.67 -18.60 -1.21
N LEU A 103 -19.06 -17.64 -1.90
CA LEU A 103 -19.80 -16.72 -2.77
C LEU A 103 -20.53 -17.47 -3.89
N GLU A 104 -19.88 -18.46 -4.51
CA GLU A 104 -20.51 -19.31 -5.54
C GLU A 104 -21.68 -20.12 -5.00
N GLN A 105 -21.59 -20.56 -3.75
CA GLN A 105 -22.68 -21.28 -3.11
C GLN A 105 -23.92 -20.40 -2.83
N TYR A 106 -23.69 -19.16 -2.36
CA TYR A 106 -24.78 -18.25 -1.99
C TYR A 106 -25.32 -17.42 -3.15
N PHE A 107 -24.43 -17.10 -4.10
CA PHE A 107 -24.74 -16.27 -5.27
C PHE A 107 -24.35 -17.00 -6.57
N PRO A 108 -25.01 -18.14 -6.87
CA PRO A 108 -24.68 -18.87 -8.08
C PRO A 108 -24.92 -18.00 -9.31
N THR A 109 -23.90 -17.87 -10.16
CA THR A 109 -23.94 -17.07 -11.41
C THR A 109 -23.98 -15.55 -11.26
N LEU A 110 -23.86 -14.99 -10.05
CA LEU A 110 -23.83 -13.54 -9.84
C LEU A 110 -22.45 -12.94 -10.18
N PHE A 111 -21.37 -13.64 -9.80
CA PHE A 111 -20.02 -13.13 -9.94
C PHE A 111 -19.24 -13.84 -11.04
N GLU A 112 -18.49 -13.04 -11.79
CA GLU A 112 -17.40 -13.50 -12.65
C GLU A 112 -16.07 -13.20 -11.94
N TYR A 113 -15.16 -14.20 -11.88
CA TYR A 113 -13.90 -14.07 -11.17
C TYR A 113 -12.75 -13.89 -12.15
N THR A 114 -12.00 -12.82 -11.95
CA THR A 114 -10.79 -12.53 -12.72
C THR A 114 -9.59 -12.45 -11.80
N SER A 115 -8.43 -12.90 -12.28
CA SER A 115 -7.17 -12.79 -11.53
C SER A 115 -6.18 -11.98 -12.36
N ASN A 116 -5.71 -10.88 -11.80
CA ASN A 116 -4.70 -10.05 -12.45
C ASN A 116 -3.42 -10.03 -11.61
N ARG A 117 -2.34 -10.59 -12.18
CA ARG A 117 -1.05 -10.71 -11.50
C ARG A 117 -0.39 -9.36 -11.19
N ASP A 118 -0.73 -8.30 -11.88
CA ASP A 118 -0.16 -6.96 -11.66
C ASP A 118 -0.55 -6.39 -10.29
N TYR A 119 -1.62 -6.92 -9.69
CA TYR A 119 -2.09 -6.55 -8.34
C TYR A 119 -1.63 -7.51 -7.24
N PHE A 120 -0.71 -8.44 -7.53
CA PHE A 120 -0.26 -9.40 -6.52
C PHE A 120 0.86 -8.83 -5.68
N ASP A 121 0.69 -8.88 -4.37
CA ASP A 121 1.73 -8.54 -3.41
C ASP A 121 2.80 -9.63 -3.27
N TYR A 122 4.04 -9.20 -3.03
CA TYR A 122 5.13 -10.10 -2.67
C TYR A 122 5.21 -10.25 -1.15
N ILE A 123 4.80 -11.40 -0.64
CA ILE A 123 4.81 -11.70 0.78
C ILE A 123 6.11 -12.40 1.17
N TYR A 124 6.84 -11.84 2.13
CA TYR A 124 8.08 -12.39 2.67
C TYR A 124 7.99 -12.55 4.18
N ARG A 125 8.58 -13.62 4.69
CA ARG A 125 8.79 -13.73 6.13
C ARG A 125 9.81 -12.70 6.58
N ARG A 126 9.46 -11.90 7.60
CA ARG A 126 10.35 -10.87 8.16
C ARG A 126 11.72 -11.42 8.52
N GLN A 127 11.77 -12.61 9.14
CA GLN A 127 13.03 -13.26 9.54
C GLN A 127 13.92 -13.58 8.34
N ASP A 128 13.35 -14.07 7.23
CA ASP A 128 14.13 -14.40 6.04
C ASP A 128 14.80 -13.16 5.44
N LEU A 129 14.09 -12.02 5.41
CA LEU A 129 14.66 -10.77 4.92
C LEU A 129 15.69 -10.17 5.90
N ALA A 130 15.48 -10.31 7.21
CA ALA A 130 16.42 -9.80 8.22
C ALA A 130 17.73 -10.59 8.23
N GLU A 131 17.66 -11.91 8.10
CA GLU A 131 18.83 -12.78 8.21
C GLU A 131 19.46 -13.11 6.85
N LEU A 132 18.68 -13.07 5.78
CA LEU A 132 19.06 -13.44 4.42
C LEU A 132 19.77 -14.81 4.35
N LYS A 133 19.37 -15.78 5.18
CA LYS A 133 19.96 -17.11 5.26
C LYS A 133 19.67 -17.95 4.00
N GLY A 134 20.57 -18.89 3.71
CA GLY A 134 20.40 -19.86 2.64
C GLY A 134 20.90 -19.38 1.27
N LYS A 135 20.94 -20.32 0.33
CA LYS A 135 21.50 -20.12 -1.02
C LYS A 135 20.64 -19.14 -1.86
N HIS A 136 19.33 -19.19 -1.66
CA HIS A 136 18.38 -18.31 -2.38
C HIS A 136 18.66 -16.82 -2.15
N TYR A 137 19.04 -16.43 -0.93
CA TYR A 137 19.32 -15.05 -0.58
C TYR A 137 20.77 -14.61 -0.83
N GLN A 138 21.63 -15.48 -1.37
CA GLN A 138 23.04 -15.14 -1.60
C GLN A 138 23.25 -13.89 -2.46
N PRO A 139 22.52 -13.65 -3.56
CA PRO A 139 22.65 -12.41 -4.33
C PRO A 139 22.34 -11.17 -3.50
N LYS A 140 21.28 -11.20 -2.68
CA LYS A 140 20.91 -10.09 -1.80
C LYS A 140 22.00 -9.82 -0.75
N ARG A 141 22.53 -10.88 -0.10
CA ARG A 141 23.67 -10.75 0.84
C ARG A 141 24.90 -10.14 0.19
N ASN A 142 25.20 -10.54 -1.05
CA ASN A 142 26.34 -10.00 -1.78
C ASN A 142 26.18 -8.49 -2.03
N HIS A 143 24.97 -8.02 -2.38
CA HIS A 143 24.69 -6.59 -2.53
C HIS A 143 24.86 -5.84 -1.21
N VAL A 144 24.30 -6.36 -0.11
CA VAL A 144 24.45 -5.75 1.23
C VAL A 144 25.91 -5.71 1.66
N ASN A 145 26.66 -6.80 1.48
CA ASN A 145 28.07 -6.86 1.84
C ASN A 145 28.93 -5.93 0.99
N LYS A 146 28.62 -5.81 -0.32
CA LYS A 146 29.29 -4.87 -1.20
C LYS A 146 29.07 -3.44 -0.74
N PHE A 147 27.80 -3.07 -0.47
CA PHE A 147 27.48 -1.76 0.05
C PHE A 147 28.24 -1.42 1.34
N ARG A 148 28.21 -2.33 2.31
CA ARG A 148 28.94 -2.17 3.60
C ARG A 148 30.45 -2.00 3.42
N LYS A 149 31.02 -2.63 2.41
CA LYS A 149 32.46 -2.54 2.11
C LYS A 149 32.85 -1.26 1.37
N GLU A 150 32.00 -0.80 0.47
CA GLU A 150 32.31 0.32 -0.45
C GLU A 150 31.93 1.68 0.13
N TYR A 151 30.94 1.72 1.04
CA TYR A 151 30.39 2.98 1.54
C TYR A 151 30.55 3.11 3.05
N ARG A 152 30.94 4.30 3.50
CA ARG A 152 30.76 4.72 4.88
C ARG A 152 29.36 5.32 4.99
N TYR A 153 28.51 4.74 5.82
CA TYR A 153 27.13 5.17 5.97
C TYR A 153 26.75 5.29 7.44
N ASN A 154 25.80 6.16 7.71
CA ASN A 154 25.08 6.20 8.97
C ASN A 154 23.69 5.61 8.75
N TYR A 155 23.22 4.82 9.72
CA TYR A 155 21.86 4.28 9.76
C TYR A 155 21.20 4.79 11.02
N GLU A 156 20.14 5.55 10.87
CA GLU A 156 19.42 6.15 11.99
C GLU A 156 17.92 6.06 11.82
N PRO A 157 17.15 5.96 12.93
CA PRO A 157 15.69 6.02 12.86
C PRO A 157 15.24 7.29 12.17
N LEU A 158 14.19 7.19 11.35
CA LEU A 158 13.50 8.35 10.82
C LEU A 158 12.75 9.03 11.94
N THR A 159 13.07 10.30 12.17
CA THR A 159 12.40 11.17 13.15
C THR A 159 11.75 12.35 12.44
N PRO A 160 10.77 13.04 13.06
CA PRO A 160 10.13 14.23 12.47
C PRO A 160 11.13 15.29 11.98
N ASP A 161 12.26 15.47 12.66
CA ASP A 161 13.31 16.44 12.28
C ASP A 161 14.02 16.09 10.96
N LEU A 162 14.03 14.81 10.57
CA LEU A 162 14.64 14.34 9.33
C LEU A 162 13.68 14.37 8.14
N ILE A 163 12.38 14.48 8.37
CA ILE A 163 11.36 14.48 7.31
C ILE A 163 11.60 15.58 6.27
N PRO A 164 11.90 16.86 6.63
CA PRO A 164 12.17 17.89 5.64
C PRO A 164 13.37 17.56 4.75
N VAL A 165 14.41 16.95 5.32
CA VAL A 165 15.60 16.52 4.56
C VAL A 165 15.28 15.41 3.59
N CYS A 166 14.46 14.43 4.01
CA CYS A 166 14.03 13.34 3.13
C CYS A 166 13.18 13.85 1.95
N LEU A 167 12.25 14.76 2.20
CA LEU A 167 11.42 15.38 1.17
C LEU A 167 12.23 16.24 0.19
N GLN A 168 13.21 16.97 0.70
CA GLN A 168 14.13 17.73 -0.15
C GLN A 168 14.95 16.79 -1.05
N PHE A 169 15.54 15.75 -0.47
CA PHE A 169 16.32 14.76 -1.22
C PHE A 169 15.48 14.09 -2.32
N GLU A 170 14.26 13.69 -2.02
CA GLU A 170 13.33 13.11 -3.00
C GLU A 170 13.06 14.08 -4.15
N SER A 171 12.79 15.36 -3.84
CA SER A 171 12.56 16.40 -4.84
C SER A 171 13.75 16.61 -5.75
N GLU A 172 14.95 16.72 -5.17
CA GLU A 172 16.21 16.86 -5.92
C GLU A 172 16.48 15.65 -6.82
N TRP A 173 16.20 14.44 -6.31
CA TRP A 173 16.35 13.20 -7.07
C TRP A 173 15.42 13.15 -8.28
N CYS A 174 14.17 13.52 -8.12
CA CYS A 174 13.17 13.56 -9.21
C CYS A 174 13.56 14.60 -10.27
N MET A 175 14.01 15.78 -9.85
CA MET A 175 14.51 16.82 -10.78
C MET A 175 15.69 16.33 -11.60
N LYS A 176 16.67 15.71 -10.94
CA LYS A 176 17.89 15.21 -11.59
C LYS A 176 17.62 14.12 -12.62
N HIS A 177 16.59 13.31 -12.43
CA HIS A 177 16.25 12.18 -13.31
C HIS A 177 15.16 12.50 -14.34
N GLY A 178 14.63 13.73 -14.36
CA GLY A 178 13.61 14.14 -15.32
C GLY A 178 12.23 13.51 -15.08
N TYR A 179 11.95 13.03 -13.87
CA TYR A 179 10.71 12.33 -13.53
C TYR A 179 9.54 13.26 -13.16
N ILE A 180 9.75 14.57 -13.20
CA ILE A 180 8.73 15.56 -12.78
C ILE A 180 7.43 15.45 -13.61
N GLU A 181 7.55 15.09 -14.89
CA GLU A 181 6.42 14.98 -15.81
C GLU A 181 5.73 13.59 -15.80
N ASN A 182 6.34 12.61 -15.11
CA ASN A 182 5.76 11.27 -15.02
C ASN A 182 4.62 11.26 -13.98
N GLU A 183 3.41 10.97 -14.42
CA GLU A 183 2.20 10.99 -13.58
C GLU A 183 2.27 9.98 -12.43
N ASN A 184 2.73 8.76 -12.68
CA ASN A 184 2.85 7.75 -11.64
C ASN A 184 3.81 8.22 -10.53
N ILE A 185 4.96 8.78 -10.91
CA ILE A 185 5.94 9.29 -9.95
C ILE A 185 5.38 10.51 -9.18
N ARG A 186 4.61 11.37 -9.84
CA ARG A 186 3.94 12.47 -9.14
C ARG A 186 2.95 11.96 -8.09
N ASN A 187 2.21 10.92 -8.41
CA ASN A 187 1.26 10.31 -7.48
C ASN A 187 1.98 9.64 -6.31
N GLU A 188 3.05 8.87 -6.57
CA GLU A 188 3.91 8.31 -5.51
C GLU A 188 4.49 9.41 -4.59
N ARG A 189 4.99 10.50 -5.17
CA ARG A 189 5.48 11.66 -4.40
C ARG A 189 4.41 12.27 -3.52
N ARG A 190 3.19 12.41 -4.04
CA ARG A 190 2.06 12.95 -3.28
C ARG A 190 1.70 12.05 -2.11
N ALA A 191 1.64 10.74 -2.34
CA ALA A 191 1.39 9.75 -1.30
C ALA A 191 2.50 9.74 -0.25
N LEU A 192 3.78 9.73 -0.67
CA LEU A 192 4.94 9.81 0.22
C LEU A 192 4.93 11.11 1.05
N THR A 193 4.65 12.24 0.41
CA THR A 193 4.59 13.53 1.10
C THR A 193 3.49 13.54 2.15
N TYR A 194 2.31 13.01 1.82
CA TYR A 194 1.22 12.86 2.78
C TYR A 194 1.64 11.98 3.96
N ALA A 195 2.17 10.80 3.68
CA ALA A 195 2.61 9.85 4.70
C ALA A 195 3.66 10.46 5.65
N LEU A 196 4.64 11.18 5.11
CA LEU A 196 5.68 11.81 5.94
C LEU A 196 5.17 12.99 6.75
N HIS A 197 4.22 13.79 6.24
CA HIS A 197 3.61 14.87 7.02
C HIS A 197 2.71 14.37 8.15
N HIS A 198 2.11 13.18 7.97
CA HIS A 198 1.26 12.52 8.98
C HIS A 198 1.97 11.35 9.66
N PHE A 199 3.32 11.40 9.74
CA PHE A 199 4.16 10.30 10.18
C PHE A 199 3.76 9.72 11.54
N GLU A 200 3.51 10.61 12.52
CA GLU A 200 3.10 10.22 13.88
C GLU A 200 1.63 9.78 13.92
N GLU A 201 0.73 10.48 13.23
CA GLU A 201 -0.69 10.15 13.20
C GLU A 201 -0.96 8.78 12.56
N LEU A 202 -0.14 8.42 11.56
CA LEU A 202 -0.21 7.12 10.88
C LEU A 202 0.59 6.02 11.59
N ASP A 203 1.26 6.31 12.73
CA ASP A 203 2.19 5.40 13.44
C ASP A 203 3.26 4.80 12.52
N LEU A 204 3.79 5.60 11.63
CA LEU A 204 4.83 5.13 10.74
C LEU A 204 6.15 4.95 11.47
N THR A 205 6.90 3.95 11.05
CA THR A 205 8.28 3.76 11.48
C THR A 205 9.17 3.64 10.26
N GLY A 206 10.36 4.21 10.34
CA GLY A 206 11.29 4.22 9.22
C GLY A 206 12.72 4.40 9.66
N ALA A 207 13.62 4.38 8.70
CA ALA A 207 15.02 4.65 8.91
C ALA A 207 15.62 5.40 7.73
N VAL A 208 16.65 6.19 8.00
CA VAL A 208 17.43 6.92 7.01
C VAL A 208 18.83 6.31 6.92
N ILE A 209 19.29 6.10 5.69
CA ILE A 209 20.66 5.73 5.41
C ILE A 209 21.32 6.93 4.74
N SER A 210 22.22 7.61 5.44
CA SER A 210 23.01 8.68 4.90
C SER A 210 24.43 8.21 4.57
N CYS A 211 24.84 8.42 3.31
CA CYS A 211 26.19 8.14 2.85
C CYS A 211 26.92 9.46 2.64
N LEU A 212 28.04 9.65 3.31
CA LEU A 212 28.96 10.72 2.96
C LEU A 212 29.65 10.34 1.64
N LEU A 213 29.11 10.84 0.54
CA LEU A 213 29.79 10.81 -0.75
C LEU A 213 31.00 11.78 -0.64
N TYR A 214 32.15 11.25 -0.25
CA TYR A 214 33.39 11.91 -0.64
C TYR A 214 33.41 11.90 -2.16
N THR A 215 33.59 13.07 -2.76
CA THR A 215 33.65 13.36 -4.17
C THR A 215 34.79 12.62 -4.89
N SER A 216 34.71 11.31 -4.94
CA SER A 216 35.47 10.51 -5.88
C SER A 216 34.48 10.05 -6.93
N PRO A 217 34.60 10.46 -8.19
CA PRO A 217 33.67 10.04 -9.23
C PRO A 217 33.58 8.53 -9.27
N SER A 218 32.35 8.00 -9.23
CA SER A 218 32.11 6.57 -9.34
C SER A 218 32.82 6.03 -10.58
N PRO A 219 33.42 4.82 -10.54
CA PRO A 219 33.97 4.18 -11.73
C PRO A 219 32.97 4.04 -12.91
N ARG A 220 31.68 4.20 -12.65
CA ARG A 220 30.62 4.23 -13.68
C ARG A 220 30.58 5.58 -14.41
N ASP A 221 30.90 6.68 -13.76
CA ASP A 221 30.88 8.01 -14.38
C ASP A 221 32.03 8.20 -15.39
N LYS A 222 33.06 7.35 -15.31
CA LYS A 222 34.20 7.34 -16.25
C LYS A 222 33.94 6.57 -17.57
N ARG A 223 32.79 5.90 -17.70
CA ARG A 223 32.44 5.14 -18.91
C ARG A 223 31.50 5.86 -19.87
N GLN A 224 31.11 7.09 -19.56
CA GLN A 224 30.23 7.92 -20.39
C GLN A 224 30.87 9.21 -20.91
N SER A 225 32.20 9.30 -20.88
CA SER A 225 32.96 10.36 -21.55
C SER A 225 33.79 9.80 -22.70
#